data_006ccc7235959658f114c338777eb562
#
_entry.id   006ccc7235959658f114c338777eb562
#
_cell.length_a   1.000
_cell.length_b   1.000
_cell.length_c   1.000
_cell.angle_alpha   90.00
_cell.angle_beta   90.00
_cell.angle_gamma   90.00
#
_symmetry.space_group_name_H-M   'P 1'
#
loop_
_entity.id
_entity.type
_entity.pdbx_description
1 polymer ?
#
loop_
_entity_poly.entity_id
_entity_poly.type
_entity_poly.pdbx_seq_one_letter_code
_entity_poly.pdbx_strand_id
1 'polypeptide(L)'
;DERAATRRRKELTRRLERRLSRAKSHLKSLDKRRTAAEGAERVRMDGDLLKAALGTFAKGDDHVLVTDWFEDGEERRIDLDPARSPKQNLDRVYARYKKLLRSLAGMDEEEDRTHRSLSGLQELVERAADEALTAEDLDRLEVEAVERGLLDPAQTAVPAKRRPEPEKRLPYRVFH
;
A
#
# COMPACT_ATOMS: atom_id res chain seq x y z
N ASP A 1 8.19 -15.08 -38.66
CA ASP A 1 7.82 -13.66 -38.79
C ASP A 1 8.48 -12.84 -37.67
N GLU A 2 9.75 -12.52 -37.90
CA GLU A 2 10.66 -11.87 -36.93
C GLU A 2 10.11 -10.52 -36.41
N ARG A 3 9.42 -9.78 -37.27
CA ARG A 3 8.78 -8.50 -36.88
C ARG A 3 7.63 -8.70 -35.89
N ALA A 4 6.87 -9.78 -36.04
CA ALA A 4 5.79 -10.12 -35.13
C ALA A 4 6.35 -10.53 -33.75
N ALA A 5 7.38 -11.38 -33.70
CA ALA A 5 8.06 -11.76 -32.48
C ALA A 5 8.65 -10.54 -31.73
N THR A 6 9.33 -9.65 -32.46
CA THR A 6 9.91 -8.42 -31.87
C THR A 6 8.81 -7.51 -31.27
N ARG A 7 7.71 -7.32 -31.98
CA ARG A 7 6.57 -6.52 -31.48
C ARG A 7 5.95 -7.15 -30.24
N ARG A 8 5.74 -8.47 -30.27
CA ARG A 8 5.16 -9.23 -29.18
C ARG A 8 6.03 -9.20 -27.92
N ARG A 9 7.35 -9.41 -28.11
CA ARG A 9 8.34 -9.32 -27.03
C ARG A 9 8.28 -7.96 -26.35
N LYS A 10 8.33 -6.87 -27.11
CA LYS A 10 8.28 -5.52 -26.58
C LYS A 10 6.99 -5.23 -25.77
N GLU A 11 5.86 -5.75 -26.24
CA GLU A 11 4.58 -5.61 -25.54
C GLU A 11 4.56 -6.38 -24.21
N LEU A 12 4.97 -7.67 -24.25
CA LEU A 12 5.00 -8.53 -23.06
C LEU A 12 5.98 -8.00 -22.02
N THR A 13 7.22 -7.68 -22.43
CA THR A 13 8.23 -7.11 -21.53
C THR A 13 7.73 -5.84 -20.86
N ARG A 14 7.11 -4.93 -21.60
CA ARG A 14 6.54 -3.69 -21.04
C ARG A 14 5.46 -3.98 -20.00
N ARG A 15 4.63 -4.99 -20.19
CA ARG A 15 3.58 -5.39 -19.22
C ARG A 15 4.21 -5.99 -17.96
N LEU A 16 5.18 -6.89 -18.12
CA LEU A 16 5.91 -7.51 -17.02
C LEU A 16 6.65 -6.45 -16.18
N GLU A 17 7.39 -5.55 -16.82
CA GLU A 17 8.12 -4.46 -16.16
C GLU A 17 7.20 -3.50 -15.37
N ARG A 18 6.03 -3.18 -15.92
CA ARG A 18 5.03 -2.39 -15.20
C ARG A 18 4.54 -3.11 -13.95
N ARG A 19 4.30 -4.41 -14.04
CA ARG A 19 3.87 -5.21 -12.90
C ARG A 19 4.98 -5.32 -11.86
N LEU A 20 6.22 -5.54 -12.31
CA LEU A 20 7.41 -5.56 -11.48
C LEU A 20 7.61 -4.24 -10.72
N SER A 21 7.46 -3.11 -11.39
CA SER A 21 7.55 -1.78 -10.78
C SER A 21 6.47 -1.57 -9.71
N ARG A 22 5.24 -2.02 -9.96
CA ARG A 22 4.16 -1.97 -8.97
C ARG A 22 4.46 -2.85 -7.75
N ALA A 23 4.96 -4.06 -7.96
CA ALA A 23 5.33 -4.96 -6.86
C ALA A 23 6.47 -4.38 -6.00
N LYS A 24 7.49 -3.76 -6.62
CA LYS A 24 8.55 -3.03 -5.91
C LYS A 24 8.00 -1.86 -5.08
N SER A 25 7.08 -1.08 -5.65
CA SER A 25 6.44 0.04 -4.94
C SER A 25 5.58 -0.45 -3.78
N HIS A 26 4.90 -1.58 -3.94
CA HIS A 26 4.12 -2.20 -2.89
C HIS A 26 4.99 -2.66 -1.73
N LEU A 27 6.11 -3.36 -2.01
CA LEU A 27 7.09 -3.77 -0.99
C LEU A 27 7.62 -2.56 -0.20
N LYS A 28 7.97 -1.47 -0.89
CA LYS A 28 8.38 -0.22 -0.23
C LYS A 28 7.29 0.39 0.66
N SER A 29 6.02 0.22 0.28
CA SER A 29 4.88 0.66 1.10
C SER A 29 4.71 -0.20 2.35
N LEU A 30 4.93 -1.53 2.23
CA LEU A 30 4.91 -2.46 3.36
C LEU A 30 6.02 -2.13 4.37
N ASP A 31 7.24 -1.88 3.89
CA ASP A 31 8.37 -1.48 4.70
C ASP A 31 8.08 -0.19 5.51
N LYS A 32 7.52 0.84 4.86
CA LYS A 32 7.08 2.05 5.55
C LYS A 32 6.01 1.79 6.62
N ARG A 33 5.07 0.90 6.34
CA ARG A 33 4.04 0.51 7.32
C ARG A 33 4.66 -0.23 8.49
N ARG A 34 5.63 -1.11 8.26
CA ARG A 34 6.37 -1.83 9.30
C ARG A 34 7.11 -0.85 10.22
N THR A 35 7.90 0.04 9.65
CA THR A 35 8.62 1.08 10.41
C THR A 35 7.68 1.95 11.24
N ALA A 36 6.53 2.37 10.67
CA ALA A 36 5.53 3.13 11.41
C ALA A 36 4.90 2.33 12.57
N ALA A 37 4.81 1.02 12.44
CA ALA A 37 4.21 0.14 13.43
C ALA A 37 5.20 -0.36 14.51
N GLU A 38 6.52 -0.28 14.26
CA GLU A 38 7.57 -0.56 15.26
C GLU A 38 7.43 0.33 16.50
N GLY A 39 6.86 1.53 16.35
CA GLY A 39 6.52 2.40 17.46
C GLY A 39 5.31 1.95 18.31
N ALA A 40 4.66 0.82 17.99
CA ALA A 40 3.45 0.39 18.70
C ALA A 40 3.73 0.11 20.19
N GLU A 41 4.85 -0.52 20.50
CA GLU A 41 5.22 -0.81 21.89
C GLU A 41 5.44 0.47 22.70
N ARG A 42 6.06 1.48 22.09
CA ARG A 42 6.23 2.79 22.73
C ARG A 42 4.88 3.47 23.01
N VAL A 43 3.93 3.36 22.09
CA VAL A 43 2.56 3.86 22.29
C VAL A 43 1.84 3.11 23.41
N ARG A 44 2.08 1.80 23.55
CA ARG A 44 1.56 1.01 24.69
C ARG A 44 2.12 1.51 26.00
N MET A 45 3.45 1.70 26.08
CA MET A 45 4.13 2.24 27.25
C MET A 45 3.57 3.63 27.63
N ASP A 46 3.38 4.53 26.66
CA ASP A 46 2.72 5.82 26.87
C ASP A 46 1.32 5.66 27.48
N GLY A 47 0.56 4.68 27.01
CA GLY A 47 -0.76 4.36 27.56
C GLY A 47 -0.71 3.89 29.01
N ASP A 48 0.22 3.01 29.33
CA ASP A 48 0.39 2.48 30.69
C ASP A 48 0.86 3.57 31.67
N LEU A 49 1.82 4.41 31.26
CA LEU A 49 2.27 5.57 32.02
C LEU A 49 1.14 6.58 32.24
N LEU A 50 0.39 6.91 31.18
CA LEU A 50 -0.73 7.83 31.24
C LEU A 50 -1.85 7.30 32.16
N LYS A 51 -2.10 5.98 32.12
CA LYS A 51 -3.06 5.32 33.01
C LYS A 51 -2.67 5.44 34.47
N ALA A 52 -1.39 5.27 34.79
CA ALA A 52 -0.89 5.42 36.16
C ALA A 52 -0.94 6.89 36.62
N ALA A 53 -0.79 7.84 35.71
CA ALA A 53 -0.83 9.27 35.98
C ALA A 53 -2.28 9.85 35.99
N LEU A 54 -3.31 9.03 35.86
CA LEU A 54 -4.69 9.51 35.95
C LEU A 54 -4.93 10.20 37.29
N GLY A 55 -5.41 11.46 37.22
CA GLY A 55 -5.59 12.30 38.41
C GLY A 55 -4.49 13.34 38.61
N THR A 56 -3.36 13.26 37.90
CA THR A 56 -2.28 14.29 37.94
C THR A 56 -2.42 15.34 36.87
N PHE A 57 -3.30 15.14 35.89
CA PHE A 57 -3.59 16.06 34.80
C PHE A 57 -5.09 16.18 34.54
N ALA A 58 -5.53 17.29 33.93
CA ALA A 58 -6.91 17.64 33.72
C ALA A 58 -7.24 17.97 32.25
N LYS A 59 -8.49 18.18 31.96
CA LYS A 59 -8.90 18.75 30.66
C LYS A 59 -8.36 20.18 30.56
N GLY A 60 -7.73 20.49 29.44
CA GLY A 60 -7.06 21.77 29.20
C GLY A 60 -5.54 21.65 29.19
N ASP A 61 -4.98 20.59 29.78
CA ASP A 61 -3.54 20.35 29.74
C ASP A 61 -3.13 19.83 28.36
N ASP A 62 -2.00 20.34 27.85
CA ASP A 62 -1.43 19.95 26.57
C ASP A 62 -0.40 18.84 26.67
N HIS A 63 0.09 18.57 27.87
CA HIS A 63 1.01 17.47 28.16
C HIS A 63 0.95 17.09 29.65
N VAL A 64 1.57 15.96 29.96
CA VAL A 64 1.85 15.52 31.32
C VAL A 64 3.28 15.00 31.41
N LEU A 65 3.98 15.28 32.52
CA LEU A 65 5.27 14.71 32.84
C LEU A 65 5.05 13.52 33.77
N VAL A 66 5.59 12.36 33.39
CA VAL A 66 5.43 11.10 34.13
C VAL A 66 6.81 10.45 34.35
N THR A 67 6.96 9.71 35.44
CA THR A 67 8.14 8.90 35.64
C THR A 67 8.05 7.66 34.77
N ASP A 68 9.01 7.49 33.86
CA ASP A 68 9.05 6.33 32.97
C ASP A 68 9.77 5.15 33.63
N TRP A 69 8.99 4.23 34.21
CA TRP A 69 9.55 3.02 34.83
C TRP A 69 10.03 1.97 33.81
N PHE A 70 9.80 2.17 32.52
CA PHE A 70 10.35 1.32 31.46
C PHE A 70 11.76 1.77 31.04
N GLU A 71 12.13 3.05 31.29
CA GLU A 71 13.43 3.64 30.98
C GLU A 71 14.06 4.25 32.25
N ASP A 72 14.48 3.40 33.19
CA ASP A 72 15.26 3.72 34.39
C ASP A 72 14.69 4.83 35.31
N GLY A 73 13.40 5.15 35.17
CA GLY A 73 12.73 6.17 35.99
C GLY A 73 12.98 7.62 35.51
N GLU A 74 13.43 7.81 34.31
CA GLU A 74 13.57 9.13 33.71
C GLU A 74 12.22 9.83 33.56
N GLU A 75 12.24 11.16 33.55
CA GLU A 75 11.02 11.95 33.31
C GLU A 75 10.66 11.93 31.82
N ARG A 76 9.43 11.52 31.52
CA ARG A 76 8.91 11.43 30.15
C ARG A 76 7.72 12.35 29.96
N ARG A 77 7.78 13.16 28.91
CA ARG A 77 6.67 14.00 28.47
C ARG A 77 5.74 13.22 27.56
N ILE A 78 4.46 13.21 27.88
CA ILE A 78 3.38 12.68 27.04
C ILE A 78 2.47 13.83 26.63
N ASP A 79 2.34 14.04 25.31
CA ASP A 79 1.47 15.08 24.75
C ASP A 79 0.01 14.67 24.83
N LEU A 80 -0.84 15.63 25.25
CA LEU A 80 -2.27 15.49 25.44
C LEU A 80 -3.04 16.34 24.43
N ASP A 81 -4.28 15.97 24.19
CA ASP A 81 -5.24 16.82 23.48
C ASP A 81 -6.02 17.65 24.53
N PRO A 82 -5.82 18.98 24.61
CA PRO A 82 -6.46 19.82 25.63
C PRO A 82 -8.00 19.83 25.53
N ALA A 83 -8.54 19.53 24.35
CA ALA A 83 -9.99 19.46 24.15
C ALA A 83 -10.63 18.25 24.81
N ARG A 84 -9.81 17.24 25.19
CA ARG A 84 -10.24 15.93 25.71
C ARG A 84 -10.06 15.84 27.21
N SER A 85 -10.92 15.03 27.85
CA SER A 85 -10.73 14.64 29.23
C SER A 85 -9.55 13.66 29.39
N PRO A 86 -9.00 13.48 30.62
CA PRO A 86 -7.95 12.50 30.87
C PRO A 86 -8.27 11.10 30.35
N LYS A 87 -9.48 10.62 30.59
CA LYS A 87 -9.95 9.32 30.09
C LYS A 87 -9.97 9.26 28.54
N GLN A 88 -10.46 10.32 27.90
CA GLN A 88 -10.50 10.37 26.42
C GLN A 88 -9.11 10.41 25.80
N ASN A 89 -8.13 11.07 26.44
CA ASN A 89 -6.73 11.03 26.04
C ASN A 89 -6.16 9.60 26.15
N LEU A 90 -6.41 8.93 27.28
CA LEU A 90 -6.00 7.53 27.49
C LEU A 90 -6.63 6.60 26.43
N ASP A 91 -7.92 6.69 26.19
CA ASP A 91 -8.65 5.89 25.18
C ASP A 91 -8.06 6.12 23.77
N ARG A 92 -7.65 7.34 23.45
CA ARG A 92 -7.00 7.69 22.18
C ARG A 92 -5.65 6.99 22.02
N VAL A 93 -4.83 6.96 23.07
CA VAL A 93 -3.52 6.27 23.04
C VAL A 93 -3.70 4.78 22.80
N TYR A 94 -4.61 4.12 23.54
CA TYR A 94 -4.86 2.70 23.32
C TYR A 94 -5.54 2.39 21.98
N ALA A 95 -6.40 3.27 21.48
CA ALA A 95 -6.96 3.14 20.13
C ALA A 95 -5.86 3.20 19.06
N ARG A 96 -4.88 4.11 19.22
CA ARG A 96 -3.70 4.20 18.35
C ARG A 96 -2.88 2.92 18.41
N TYR A 97 -2.59 2.40 19.59
CA TYR A 97 -1.88 1.13 19.79
C TYR A 97 -2.57 -0.02 19.05
N LYS A 98 -3.88 -0.20 19.28
CA LYS A 98 -4.67 -1.24 18.60
C LYS A 98 -4.66 -1.10 17.09
N LYS A 99 -4.70 0.13 16.57
CA LYS A 99 -4.61 0.40 15.12
C LYS A 99 -3.24 -0.02 14.57
N LEU A 100 -2.15 0.26 15.28
CA LEU A 100 -0.80 -0.14 14.89
C LEU A 100 -0.66 -1.66 14.88
N LEU A 101 -1.14 -2.36 15.91
CA LEU A 101 -1.14 -3.83 15.95
C LEU A 101 -1.91 -4.45 14.76
N ARG A 102 -3.09 -3.89 14.45
CA ARG A 102 -3.86 -4.36 13.29
C ARG A 102 -3.12 -4.15 11.96
N SER A 103 -2.33 -3.07 11.86
CA SER A 103 -1.56 -2.80 10.64
C SER A 103 -0.38 -3.74 10.47
N LEU A 104 0.12 -4.36 11.55
CA LEU A 104 1.16 -5.40 11.52
C LEU A 104 0.58 -6.78 11.18
N ALA A 105 -0.67 -7.04 11.55
CA ALA A 105 -1.28 -8.34 11.31
C ALA A 105 -1.34 -8.65 9.81
N GLY A 106 -0.82 -9.81 9.42
CA GLY A 106 -0.78 -10.28 8.03
C GLY A 106 0.30 -9.63 7.15
N MET A 107 1.13 -8.71 7.69
CA MET A 107 2.19 -8.08 6.90
C MET A 107 3.24 -9.07 6.43
N ASP A 108 3.64 -10.01 7.27
CA ASP A 108 4.66 -11.01 6.91
C ASP A 108 4.21 -11.87 5.74
N GLU A 109 2.96 -12.33 5.75
CA GLU A 109 2.40 -13.09 4.63
C GLU A 109 2.25 -12.26 3.35
N GLU A 110 1.91 -10.98 3.49
CA GLU A 110 1.79 -10.04 2.36
C GLU A 110 3.17 -9.74 1.76
N GLU A 111 4.18 -9.59 2.61
CA GLU A 111 5.57 -9.38 2.22
C GLU A 111 6.13 -10.61 1.51
N ASP A 112 5.96 -11.80 2.05
CA ASP A 112 6.38 -13.07 1.45
C ASP A 112 5.72 -13.30 0.07
N ARG A 113 4.42 -12.97 -0.03
CA ARG A 113 3.68 -13.05 -1.30
C ARG A 113 4.26 -12.09 -2.33
N THR A 114 4.59 -10.87 -1.89
CA THR A 114 5.14 -9.83 -2.76
C THR A 114 6.55 -10.20 -3.22
N HIS A 115 7.40 -10.76 -2.34
CA HIS A 115 8.72 -11.25 -2.70
C HIS A 115 8.66 -12.39 -3.72
N ARG A 116 7.77 -13.36 -3.53
CA ARG A 116 7.56 -14.44 -4.51
C ARG A 116 7.12 -13.90 -5.87
N SER A 117 6.21 -12.92 -5.88
CA SER A 117 5.76 -12.26 -7.10
C SER A 117 6.90 -11.49 -7.79
N LEU A 118 7.74 -10.79 -7.01
CA LEU A 118 8.92 -10.09 -7.54
C LEU A 118 9.88 -11.04 -8.22
N SER A 119 10.27 -12.13 -7.56
CA SER A 119 11.18 -13.13 -8.12
C SER A 119 10.62 -13.75 -9.41
N GLY A 120 9.33 -14.11 -9.42
CA GLY A 120 8.68 -14.66 -10.60
C GLY A 120 8.59 -13.67 -11.76
N LEU A 121 8.32 -12.39 -11.46
CA LEU A 121 8.29 -11.34 -12.50
C LEU A 121 9.69 -11.06 -13.07
N GLN A 122 10.74 -11.06 -12.25
CA GLN A 122 12.12 -10.89 -12.70
C GLN A 122 12.52 -12.02 -13.63
N GLU A 123 12.27 -13.28 -13.25
CA GLU A 123 12.50 -14.44 -14.08
C GLU A 123 11.81 -14.32 -15.45
N LEU A 124 10.54 -13.93 -15.46
CA LEU A 124 9.77 -13.78 -16.70
C LEU A 124 10.26 -12.63 -17.57
N VAL A 125 10.72 -11.52 -16.98
CA VAL A 125 11.34 -10.40 -17.73
C VAL A 125 12.63 -10.87 -18.41
N GLU A 126 13.50 -11.60 -17.69
CA GLU A 126 14.75 -12.14 -18.24
C GLU A 126 14.46 -13.12 -19.39
N ARG A 127 13.53 -14.04 -19.19
CA ARG A 127 13.11 -14.99 -20.24
C ARG A 127 12.51 -14.29 -21.46
N ALA A 128 11.67 -13.28 -21.25
CA ALA A 128 11.06 -12.52 -22.35
C ALA A 128 12.06 -11.68 -23.14
N ALA A 129 13.22 -11.37 -22.58
CA ALA A 129 14.28 -10.63 -23.25
C ALA A 129 15.07 -11.47 -24.26
N ASP A 130 14.95 -12.81 -24.22
CA ASP A 130 15.65 -13.70 -25.14
C ASP A 130 15.19 -13.47 -26.59
N GLU A 131 16.14 -13.06 -27.44
CA GLU A 131 15.88 -12.75 -28.85
C GLU A 131 15.56 -13.99 -29.69
N ALA A 132 15.92 -15.18 -29.22
CA ALA A 132 15.67 -16.44 -29.92
C ALA A 132 14.19 -16.90 -29.83
N LEU A 133 13.40 -16.37 -28.90
CA LEU A 133 12.01 -16.76 -28.72
C LEU A 133 11.13 -16.34 -29.93
N THR A 134 10.30 -17.28 -30.36
CA THR A 134 9.27 -17.03 -31.37
C THR A 134 8.07 -16.29 -30.78
N ALA A 135 7.17 -15.82 -31.63
CA ALA A 135 5.90 -15.22 -31.16
C ALA A 135 5.06 -16.22 -30.36
N GLU A 136 5.04 -17.49 -30.73
CA GLU A 136 4.32 -18.56 -30.02
C GLU A 136 4.93 -18.83 -28.64
N ASP A 137 6.26 -18.80 -28.51
CA ASP A 137 6.94 -18.98 -27.23
C ASP A 137 6.61 -17.82 -26.26
N LEU A 138 6.55 -16.59 -26.78
CA LEU A 138 6.14 -15.41 -26.02
C LEU A 138 4.67 -15.47 -25.58
N ASP A 139 3.79 -16.02 -26.42
CA ASP A 139 2.39 -16.25 -26.04
C ASP A 139 2.27 -17.31 -24.93
N ARG A 140 3.05 -18.39 -25.00
CA ARG A 140 3.14 -19.40 -23.92
C ARG A 140 3.66 -18.79 -22.63
N LEU A 141 4.67 -17.93 -22.72
CA LEU A 141 5.22 -17.22 -21.56
C LEU A 141 4.19 -16.29 -20.92
N GLU A 142 3.35 -15.63 -21.72
CA GLU A 142 2.24 -14.82 -21.20
C GLU A 142 1.19 -15.69 -20.49
N VAL A 143 0.80 -16.81 -21.06
CA VAL A 143 -0.14 -17.77 -20.42
C VAL A 143 0.44 -18.24 -19.09
N GLU A 144 1.69 -18.64 -19.03
CA GLU A 144 2.38 -19.00 -17.77
C GLU A 144 2.31 -17.86 -16.73
N ALA A 145 2.57 -16.63 -17.17
CA ALA A 145 2.52 -15.47 -16.27
C ALA A 145 1.11 -15.22 -15.69
N VAL A 146 0.07 -15.46 -16.48
CA VAL A 146 -1.33 -15.35 -16.05
C VAL A 146 -1.70 -16.48 -15.10
N GLU A 147 -1.35 -17.73 -15.41
CA GLU A 147 -1.59 -18.90 -14.56
C GLU A 147 -0.91 -18.79 -13.20
N ARG A 148 0.29 -18.22 -13.15
CA ARG A 148 1.03 -17.90 -11.91
C ARG A 148 0.46 -16.67 -11.17
N GLY A 149 -0.55 -16.00 -11.71
CA GLY A 149 -1.14 -14.77 -11.12
C GLY A 149 -0.20 -13.56 -11.16
N LEU A 150 0.82 -13.58 -12.01
CA LEU A 150 1.81 -12.50 -12.15
C LEU A 150 1.37 -11.43 -13.15
N LEU A 151 0.54 -11.79 -14.13
CA LEU A 151 -0.11 -10.86 -15.06
C LEU A 151 -1.63 -11.06 -15.03
N ASP A 152 -2.33 -9.97 -15.26
CA ASP A 152 -3.75 -10.06 -15.58
C ASP A 152 -3.92 -10.53 -17.04
N PRO A 153 -4.94 -11.35 -17.36
CA PRO A 153 -5.22 -11.72 -18.74
C PRO A 153 -5.29 -10.46 -19.60
N ALA A 154 -4.72 -10.53 -20.82
CA ALA A 154 -4.83 -9.42 -21.75
C ALA A 154 -6.30 -9.10 -21.91
N GLN A 155 -6.71 -7.91 -21.50
CA GLN A 155 -8.03 -7.40 -21.88
C GLN A 155 -7.97 -7.29 -23.39
N THR A 156 -8.62 -8.24 -24.08
CA THR A 156 -8.97 -8.05 -25.49
C THR A 156 -9.66 -6.70 -25.53
N ALA A 157 -9.04 -5.74 -26.20
CA ALA A 157 -9.49 -4.37 -26.20
C ALA A 157 -10.98 -4.37 -26.58
N VAL A 158 -11.84 -4.26 -25.58
CA VAL A 158 -13.24 -3.90 -25.81
C VAL A 158 -13.14 -2.53 -26.46
N PRO A 159 -13.56 -2.37 -27.73
CA PRO A 159 -13.46 -1.09 -28.38
C PRO A 159 -14.11 -0.07 -27.45
N ALA A 160 -13.35 0.94 -27.05
CA ALA A 160 -13.82 1.99 -26.17
C ALA A 160 -15.18 2.44 -26.73
N LYS A 161 -16.27 2.25 -25.97
CA LYS A 161 -17.57 2.80 -26.32
C LYS A 161 -17.31 4.25 -26.68
N ARG A 162 -17.45 4.61 -27.99
CA ARG A 162 -17.40 5.99 -28.43
C ARG A 162 -18.33 6.75 -27.49
N ARG A 163 -17.79 7.71 -26.77
CA ARG A 163 -18.64 8.67 -26.05
C ARG A 163 -19.62 9.19 -27.08
N PRO A 164 -20.94 9.13 -26.82
CA PRO A 164 -21.89 9.77 -27.69
C PRO A 164 -21.44 11.22 -27.86
N GLU A 165 -21.31 11.67 -29.13
CA GLU A 165 -21.05 13.07 -29.40
C GLU A 165 -22.13 13.89 -28.68
N PRO A 166 -21.76 14.98 -28.00
CA PRO A 166 -22.73 15.83 -27.35
C PRO A 166 -23.71 16.33 -28.45
N GLU A 167 -24.99 16.01 -28.31
CA GLU A 167 -26.03 16.52 -29.17
C GLU A 167 -25.85 18.03 -29.32
N LYS A 168 -25.67 18.51 -30.57
CA LYS A 168 -25.63 19.92 -30.85
C LYS A 168 -26.96 20.53 -30.38
N ARG A 169 -26.92 21.27 -29.31
CA ARG A 169 -28.07 22.02 -28.80
C ARG A 169 -28.48 22.98 -29.92
N LEU A 170 -29.65 22.78 -30.50
CA LEU A 170 -30.25 23.69 -31.47
C LEU A 170 -30.47 25.05 -30.77
N PRO A 171 -30.16 26.17 -31.47
CA PRO A 171 -30.36 27.48 -30.86
C PRO A 171 -31.85 27.69 -30.56
N TYR A 172 -32.13 28.23 -29.39
CA TYR A 172 -33.48 28.58 -28.93
C TYR A 172 -34.23 29.38 -30.02
N ARG A 173 -35.41 28.92 -30.43
CA ARG A 173 -36.33 29.73 -31.18
C ARG A 173 -36.88 30.84 -30.25
N VAL A 174 -36.56 32.09 -30.60
CA VAL A 174 -37.20 33.26 -30.00
C VAL A 174 -38.59 33.38 -30.64
N PHE A 175 -39.64 33.25 -29.84
CA PHE A 175 -40.99 33.56 -30.25
C PHE A 175 -41.19 35.09 -30.10
N HIS A 176 -41.59 35.74 -31.18
CA HIS A 176 -42.14 37.09 -31.18
C HIS A 176 -43.60 37.03 -30.82
#